data_05680471c98e2aa3c450d60a0aa17ac7
#
_entry.id   05680471c98e2aa3c450d60a0aa17ac7
#
_cell.length_a   1.000
_cell.length_b   1.000
_cell.length_c   1.000
_cell.angle_alpha   90.00
_cell.angle_beta   90.00
_cell.angle_gamma   90.00
#
_symmetry.space_group_name_H-M   'P 1'
#
loop_
_entity.id
_entity.type
_entity.pdbx_description
1 polymer ?
#
loop_
_entity_poly.entity_id
_entity_poly.type
_entity_poly.pdbx_seq_one_letter_code
_entity_poly.pdbx_strand_id
1 'polypeptide(L)'
;MLGWSKGEFDYDVTPAVFKTAEELESNFVWNDFCGANFSKYLVAKAAKEEGKILVFLKPCDTYSFNQLLTEHRFDREKVYAVGIPCEGMADIAKIKAICGEGISSIDCGEKIAVTTIYDDEPVMIDAHDVLAERCINCKSKKHVAYDELMGEEGEVIASARFDEVAAIEAMTPDERFAFWQNELSRCIRCNACRDACPACTCEKCVFDNPASGVENKAPANSFEEKMFHIIRAFHVAGRCTDCGECSRVCPQNIPLHLLNRKFIKDMNEFYGEYQAGAEVGTRAPLVNYTTGDIEPGEVFDRRDTDA
;
A
#
# COMPACT_ATOMS: atom_id res chain seq x y z
N MET A 1 20.10 -3.28 -8.85
CA MET A 1 18.95 -2.49 -9.33
C MET A 1 17.66 -3.21 -8.92
N LEU A 2 16.62 -2.47 -8.53
CA LEU A 2 15.32 -3.00 -8.15
C LEU A 2 14.28 -2.65 -9.22
N GLY A 3 13.61 -3.65 -9.78
CA GLY A 3 12.61 -3.49 -10.82
C GLY A 3 11.65 -4.67 -10.86
N TRP A 4 10.86 -4.77 -11.90
CA TRP A 4 9.93 -5.88 -12.13
C TRP A 4 10.47 -6.81 -13.19
N SER A 5 10.27 -8.10 -12.98
CA SER A 5 10.58 -9.15 -13.94
C SER A 5 9.30 -9.89 -14.31
N LYS A 6 9.17 -10.24 -15.58
CA LYS A 6 8.09 -11.07 -16.09
C LYS A 6 8.25 -12.50 -15.57
N GLY A 7 7.14 -13.10 -15.14
CA GLY A 7 7.02 -14.52 -14.86
C GLY A 7 6.60 -15.33 -16.09
N GLU A 8 5.81 -16.37 -15.88
CA GLU A 8 5.34 -17.25 -16.96
C GLU A 8 4.27 -16.57 -17.82
N PHE A 9 3.40 -15.76 -17.22
CA PHE A 9 2.32 -15.04 -17.91
C PHE A 9 2.57 -13.53 -17.88
N ASP A 10 1.93 -12.79 -18.78
CA ASP A 10 2.05 -11.33 -18.87
C ASP A 10 1.58 -10.62 -17.59
N TYR A 11 0.64 -11.20 -16.87
CA TYR A 11 0.15 -10.71 -15.58
C TYR A 11 0.92 -11.24 -14.36
N ASP A 12 1.86 -12.17 -14.56
CA ASP A 12 2.71 -12.72 -13.51
C ASP A 12 4.00 -11.89 -13.41
N VAL A 13 3.88 -10.72 -12.80
CA VAL A 13 4.99 -9.77 -12.64
C VAL A 13 5.44 -9.73 -11.19
N THR A 14 6.72 -9.96 -10.98
CA THR A 14 7.32 -10.05 -9.64
C THR A 14 8.43 -9.02 -9.43
N PRO A 15 8.63 -8.56 -8.18
CA PRO A 15 9.81 -7.78 -7.82
C PRO A 15 11.10 -8.57 -8.05
N ALA A 16 12.07 -7.95 -8.71
CA ALA A 16 13.34 -8.57 -9.03
C ALA A 16 14.54 -7.68 -8.67
N VAL A 17 15.68 -8.31 -8.46
CA VAL A 17 16.97 -7.65 -8.22
C VAL A 17 17.90 -7.97 -9.39
N PHE A 18 18.28 -6.98 -10.15
CA PHE A 18 19.20 -7.09 -11.27
C PHE A 18 20.59 -6.63 -10.83
N LYS A 19 21.62 -7.40 -11.18
CA LYS A 19 23.01 -7.12 -10.80
C LYS A 19 23.78 -6.38 -11.86
N THR A 20 23.42 -6.57 -13.14
CA THR A 20 24.06 -5.93 -14.29
C THR A 20 23.03 -5.21 -15.18
N ALA A 21 23.51 -4.34 -16.05
CA ALA A 21 22.68 -3.64 -17.02
C ALA A 21 22.04 -4.62 -18.03
N GLU A 22 22.83 -5.60 -18.48
CA GLU A 22 22.38 -6.61 -19.44
C GLU A 22 21.27 -7.49 -18.85
N GLU A 23 21.36 -7.81 -17.55
CA GLU A 23 20.31 -8.54 -16.85
C GLU A 23 19.03 -7.72 -16.75
N LEU A 24 19.15 -6.41 -16.50
CA LEU A 24 18.02 -5.49 -16.48
C LEU A 24 17.36 -5.38 -17.87
N GLU A 25 18.15 -5.11 -18.91
CA GLU A 25 17.65 -4.96 -20.28
C GLU A 25 16.91 -6.21 -20.77
N SER A 26 17.38 -7.39 -20.37
CA SER A 26 16.81 -8.65 -20.84
C SER A 26 15.54 -9.07 -20.10
N ASN A 27 15.35 -8.64 -18.85
CA ASN A 27 14.32 -9.21 -17.98
C ASN A 27 13.38 -8.17 -17.35
N PHE A 28 13.70 -6.88 -17.46
CA PHE A 28 12.83 -5.84 -16.92
C PHE A 28 11.52 -5.76 -17.71
N VAL A 29 10.42 -5.64 -16.97
CA VAL A 29 9.10 -5.41 -17.56
C VAL A 29 8.41 -4.25 -16.84
N TRP A 30 7.67 -3.46 -17.61
CA TRP A 30 6.74 -2.47 -17.11
C TRP A 30 5.41 -2.62 -17.84
N ASN A 31 4.37 -2.96 -17.09
CA ASN A 31 3.00 -3.09 -17.60
C ASN A 31 2.00 -2.84 -16.45
N ASP A 32 0.70 -2.97 -16.72
CA ASP A 32 -0.37 -2.71 -15.77
C ASP A 32 -0.46 -3.70 -14.59
N PHE A 33 0.43 -4.69 -14.52
CA PHE A 33 0.53 -5.65 -13.41
C PHE A 33 1.72 -5.39 -12.48
N CYS A 34 2.48 -4.32 -12.71
CA CYS A 34 3.66 -3.93 -11.91
C CYS A 34 3.27 -3.35 -10.55
N GLY A 35 2.55 -4.14 -9.74
CA GLY A 35 1.84 -3.67 -8.55
C GLY A 35 2.68 -3.40 -7.31
N ALA A 36 3.78 -4.12 -7.08
CA ALA A 36 4.55 -4.06 -5.82
C ALA A 36 5.08 -2.66 -5.48
N ASN A 37 5.08 -2.30 -4.19
CA ASN A 37 5.69 -1.07 -3.71
C ASN A 37 7.16 -1.30 -3.37
N PHE A 38 8.07 -0.76 -4.18
CA PHE A 38 9.50 -1.00 -4.02
C PHE A 38 10.15 -0.28 -2.85
N SER A 39 9.55 0.77 -2.31
CA SER A 39 10.11 1.46 -1.14
C SER A 39 10.30 0.52 0.04
N LYS A 40 9.44 -0.49 0.20
CA LYS A 40 9.58 -1.52 1.23
C LYS A 40 10.88 -2.31 1.12
N TYR A 41 11.28 -2.64 -0.11
CA TYR A 41 12.46 -3.47 -0.37
C TYR A 41 13.77 -2.72 -0.14
N LEU A 42 13.76 -1.37 -0.24
CA LEU A 42 14.94 -0.54 -0.02
C LEU A 42 15.49 -0.67 1.39
N VAL A 43 14.64 -0.81 2.41
CA VAL A 43 15.08 -0.93 3.82
C VAL A 43 16.06 -2.08 3.99
N ALA A 44 15.71 -3.27 3.50
CA ALA A 44 16.56 -4.44 3.62
C ALA A 44 17.78 -4.41 2.67
N LYS A 45 17.63 -3.77 1.51
CA LYS A 45 18.70 -3.68 0.51
C LYS A 45 19.73 -2.65 0.90
N ALA A 46 19.33 -1.44 1.30
CA ALA A 46 20.25 -0.39 1.72
C ALA A 46 21.11 -0.76 2.96
N ALA A 47 20.58 -1.65 3.81
CA ALA A 47 21.33 -2.17 4.94
C ALA A 47 22.44 -3.17 4.55
N LYS A 48 22.32 -3.82 3.37
CA LYS A 48 23.23 -4.89 2.93
C LYS A 48 24.19 -4.49 1.83
N GLU A 49 23.79 -3.53 0.99
CA GLU A 49 24.57 -3.13 -0.18
C GLU A 49 25.46 -1.93 0.15
N GLU A 50 26.73 -1.99 -0.28
CA GLU A 50 27.68 -0.88 -0.09
C GLU A 50 27.55 0.20 -1.17
N GLY A 51 27.07 -0.16 -2.37
CA GLY A 51 26.90 0.74 -3.51
C GLY A 51 25.54 1.43 -3.57
N LYS A 52 25.37 2.28 -4.60
CA LYS A 52 24.05 2.88 -4.89
C LYS A 52 23.08 1.85 -5.44
N ILE A 53 21.84 1.97 -5.03
CA ILE A 53 20.72 1.14 -5.47
C ILE A 53 19.89 1.95 -6.44
N LEU A 54 19.83 1.52 -7.71
CA LEU A 54 18.83 2.04 -8.64
C LEU A 54 17.49 1.36 -8.36
N VAL A 55 16.42 2.14 -8.28
CA VAL A 55 15.07 1.65 -8.06
C VAL A 55 14.06 2.38 -8.95
N PHE A 56 13.13 1.62 -9.53
CA PHE A 56 12.00 2.18 -10.27
C PHE A 56 10.81 2.38 -9.33
N LEU A 57 10.25 3.59 -9.31
CA LEU A 57 9.19 3.98 -8.39
C LEU A 57 7.96 4.51 -9.15
N LYS A 58 6.79 3.98 -8.82
CA LYS A 58 5.51 4.59 -9.19
C LYS A 58 5.23 5.81 -8.33
N PRO A 59 4.34 6.72 -8.71
CA PRO A 59 3.94 7.86 -7.89
C PRO A 59 3.60 7.47 -6.44
N CYS A 60 2.77 6.43 -6.24
CA CYS A 60 2.39 5.98 -4.90
C CYS A 60 3.57 5.42 -4.08
N ASP A 61 4.61 4.88 -4.73
CA ASP A 61 5.81 4.37 -4.07
C ASP A 61 6.65 5.51 -3.51
N THR A 62 6.66 6.68 -4.18
CA THR A 62 7.47 7.83 -3.75
C THR A 62 7.00 8.43 -2.43
N TYR A 63 5.71 8.39 -2.12
CA TYR A 63 5.22 8.74 -0.78
C TYR A 63 5.78 7.80 0.29
N SER A 64 5.81 6.50 0.00
CA SER A 64 6.39 5.52 0.92
C SER A 64 7.90 5.68 1.05
N PHE A 65 8.57 6.05 -0.03
CA PHE A 65 9.98 6.39 -0.06
C PHE A 65 10.31 7.56 0.89
N ASN A 66 9.60 8.69 0.77
CA ASN A 66 9.76 9.83 1.65
C ASN A 66 9.41 9.53 3.11
N GLN A 67 8.36 8.71 3.35
CA GLN A 67 8.00 8.31 4.70
C GLN A 67 9.11 7.49 5.37
N LEU A 68 9.74 6.58 4.63
CA LEU A 68 10.87 5.78 5.13
C LEU A 68 12.12 6.62 5.38
N LEU A 69 12.36 7.67 4.57
CA LEU A 69 13.42 8.65 4.83
C LEU A 69 13.14 9.45 6.10
N THR A 70 11.90 9.89 6.31
CA THR A 70 11.47 10.56 7.54
C THR A 70 11.69 9.68 8.77
N GLU A 71 11.56 8.37 8.63
CA GLU A 71 11.79 7.38 9.67
C GLU A 71 13.25 6.89 9.75
N HIS A 72 14.17 7.51 9.01
CA HIS A 72 15.60 7.17 8.95
C HIS A 72 15.86 5.68 8.68
N ARG A 73 15.05 5.06 7.79
CA ARG A 73 15.15 3.62 7.50
C ARG A 73 16.25 3.30 6.48
N PHE A 74 16.68 4.28 5.70
CA PHE A 74 17.84 4.21 4.80
C PHE A 74 18.32 5.62 4.47
N ASP A 75 19.55 5.73 3.95
CA ASP A 75 20.14 7.00 3.53
C ASP A 75 19.74 7.33 2.10
N ARG A 76 19.27 8.57 1.87
CA ARG A 76 18.86 9.04 0.54
C ARG A 76 19.97 8.92 -0.51
N GLU A 77 21.20 9.17 -0.12
CA GLU A 77 22.38 9.14 -1.01
C GLU A 77 22.70 7.76 -1.56
N LYS A 78 22.25 6.70 -0.87
CA LYS A 78 22.40 5.31 -1.31
C LYS A 78 21.44 4.91 -2.43
N VAL A 79 20.47 5.75 -2.79
CA VAL A 79 19.43 5.40 -3.74
C VAL A 79 19.45 6.33 -4.94
N TYR A 80 19.33 5.78 -6.13
CA TYR A 80 19.01 6.48 -7.37
C TYR A 80 17.60 6.06 -7.78
N ALA A 81 16.65 6.99 -7.66
CA ALA A 81 15.24 6.75 -7.88
C ALA A 81 14.82 7.18 -9.28
N VAL A 82 14.31 6.25 -10.06
CA VAL A 82 13.73 6.49 -11.38
C VAL A 82 12.22 6.46 -11.25
N GLY A 83 11.57 7.60 -11.45
CA GLY A 83 10.12 7.70 -11.47
C GLY A 83 9.54 7.14 -12.77
N ILE A 84 8.53 6.28 -12.68
CA ILE A 84 7.78 5.79 -13.83
C ILE A 84 6.31 6.23 -13.67
N PRO A 85 5.74 6.98 -14.64
CA PRO A 85 4.33 7.36 -14.65
C PRO A 85 3.42 6.14 -14.53
N CYS A 86 2.28 6.31 -13.87
CA CYS A 86 1.35 5.22 -13.60
C CYS A 86 -0.10 5.70 -13.72
N GLU A 87 -0.83 5.11 -14.67
CA GLU A 87 -2.26 5.37 -14.86
C GLU A 87 -3.15 4.53 -13.91
N GLY A 88 -2.60 3.47 -13.38
CA GLY A 88 -3.25 2.51 -12.48
C GLY A 88 -2.71 1.12 -12.72
N MET A 89 -3.11 0.16 -11.88
CA MET A 89 -2.78 -1.25 -12.05
C MET A 89 -4.05 -2.04 -12.32
N ALA A 90 -3.97 -3.00 -13.23
CA ALA A 90 -5.07 -3.90 -13.55
C ALA A 90 -5.23 -4.98 -12.47
N ASP A 91 -6.46 -5.45 -12.32
CA ASP A 91 -6.81 -6.58 -11.47
C ASP A 91 -7.14 -7.79 -12.33
N ILE A 92 -6.28 -8.81 -12.29
CA ILE A 92 -6.45 -10.03 -13.06
C ILE A 92 -7.75 -10.78 -12.72
N ALA A 93 -8.27 -10.64 -11.48
CA ALA A 93 -9.52 -11.26 -11.11
C ALA A 93 -10.71 -10.61 -11.83
N LYS A 94 -10.68 -9.29 -12.03
CA LYS A 94 -11.70 -8.56 -12.81
C LYS A 94 -11.61 -8.95 -14.30
N ILE A 95 -10.40 -9.07 -14.84
CA ILE A 95 -10.19 -9.53 -16.22
C ILE A 95 -10.75 -10.94 -16.42
N LYS A 96 -10.41 -11.87 -15.51
CA LYS A 96 -10.93 -13.24 -15.55
C LYS A 96 -12.46 -13.32 -15.40
N ALA A 97 -13.06 -12.39 -14.66
CA ALA A 97 -14.51 -12.33 -14.55
C ALA A 97 -15.19 -11.96 -15.88
N ILE A 98 -14.51 -11.25 -16.76
CA ILE A 98 -14.99 -10.85 -18.11
C ILE A 98 -14.67 -11.93 -19.16
N CYS A 99 -13.40 -12.39 -19.20
CA CYS A 99 -12.89 -13.26 -20.26
C CYS A 99 -12.95 -14.74 -19.93
N GLY A 100 -13.18 -15.09 -18.65
CA GLY A 100 -13.04 -16.47 -18.18
C GLY A 100 -11.58 -16.89 -17.91
N GLU A 101 -11.39 -18.18 -17.74
CA GLU A 101 -10.07 -18.77 -17.52
C GLU A 101 -9.37 -19.09 -18.86
N GLY A 102 -8.09 -19.47 -18.77
CA GLY A 102 -7.31 -19.85 -19.95
C GLY A 102 -6.72 -18.67 -20.70
N ILE A 103 -6.42 -17.57 -20.02
CA ILE A 103 -5.75 -16.42 -20.59
C ILE A 103 -4.36 -16.84 -21.06
N SER A 104 -4.08 -16.65 -22.36
CA SER A 104 -2.81 -16.95 -23.00
C SER A 104 -1.92 -15.73 -23.14
N SER A 105 -2.50 -14.54 -23.39
CA SER A 105 -1.76 -13.28 -23.47
C SER A 105 -2.63 -12.09 -23.07
N ILE A 106 -1.98 -11.06 -22.58
CA ILE A 106 -2.58 -9.75 -22.27
C ILE A 106 -1.67 -8.68 -22.85
N ASP A 107 -2.23 -7.84 -23.71
CA ASP A 107 -1.55 -6.64 -24.22
C ASP A 107 -2.19 -5.40 -23.59
N CYS A 108 -1.36 -4.64 -22.85
CA CYS A 108 -1.76 -3.45 -22.12
C CYS A 108 -1.51 -2.20 -22.99
N GLY A 109 -2.56 -1.43 -23.23
CA GLY A 109 -2.54 -0.20 -24.02
C GLY A 109 -3.70 0.72 -23.60
N GLU A 110 -4.20 1.58 -24.49
CA GLU A 110 -5.41 2.36 -24.24
C GLU A 110 -6.62 1.46 -23.88
N LYS A 111 -6.63 0.27 -24.45
CA LYS A 111 -7.51 -0.84 -24.05
C LYS A 111 -6.65 -2.06 -23.79
N ILE A 112 -7.11 -2.89 -22.88
CA ILE A 112 -6.49 -4.18 -22.57
C ILE A 112 -7.05 -5.22 -23.55
N ALA A 113 -6.16 -5.81 -24.38
CA ALA A 113 -6.52 -6.89 -25.29
C ALA A 113 -6.17 -8.23 -24.63
N VAL A 114 -7.17 -9.07 -24.40
CA VAL A 114 -7.01 -10.36 -23.73
C VAL A 114 -7.31 -11.49 -24.69
N THR A 115 -6.32 -12.35 -24.95
CA THR A 115 -6.50 -13.58 -25.75
C THR A 115 -6.55 -14.78 -24.80
N THR A 116 -7.44 -15.72 -25.10
CA THR A 116 -7.55 -16.98 -24.36
C THR A 116 -7.10 -18.15 -25.23
N ILE A 117 -6.84 -19.30 -24.61
CA ILE A 117 -6.54 -20.54 -25.35
C ILE A 117 -7.76 -21.12 -26.08
N TYR A 118 -8.95 -20.54 -25.91
CA TYR A 118 -10.22 -21.01 -26.46
C TYR A 118 -10.68 -20.19 -27.67
N ASP A 119 -10.16 -18.95 -27.83
CA ASP A 119 -10.51 -18.04 -28.90
C ASP A 119 -9.28 -17.21 -29.31
N ASP A 120 -9.01 -17.17 -30.61
CA ASP A 120 -7.88 -16.40 -31.16
C ASP A 120 -8.21 -14.90 -31.30
N GLU A 121 -9.50 -14.53 -31.25
CA GLU A 121 -9.90 -13.12 -31.27
C GLU A 121 -9.77 -12.49 -29.89
N PRO A 122 -9.01 -11.40 -29.71
CA PRO A 122 -8.83 -10.78 -28.40
C PRO A 122 -10.10 -10.07 -27.94
N VAL A 123 -10.46 -10.26 -26.68
CA VAL A 123 -11.48 -9.49 -25.99
C VAL A 123 -10.89 -8.14 -25.58
N MET A 124 -11.50 -7.05 -26.07
CA MET A 124 -11.05 -5.70 -25.77
C MET A 124 -11.78 -5.16 -24.54
N ILE A 125 -11.02 -4.82 -23.49
CA ILE A 125 -11.55 -4.31 -22.22
C ILE A 125 -11.06 -2.89 -22.01
N ASP A 126 -11.92 -2.01 -21.52
CA ASP A 126 -11.49 -0.69 -21.05
C ASP A 126 -10.63 -0.85 -19.79
N ALA A 127 -9.45 -0.26 -19.78
CA ALA A 127 -8.52 -0.39 -18.66
C ALA A 127 -9.13 0.09 -17.33
N HIS A 128 -10.02 1.11 -17.39
CA HIS A 128 -10.71 1.63 -16.20
C HIS A 128 -11.64 0.60 -15.54
N ASP A 129 -12.29 -0.27 -16.33
CA ASP A 129 -13.24 -1.26 -15.82
C ASP A 129 -12.56 -2.37 -14.99
N VAL A 130 -11.28 -2.58 -15.22
CA VAL A 130 -10.50 -3.63 -14.55
C VAL A 130 -9.40 -3.10 -13.64
N LEU A 131 -9.44 -1.81 -13.29
CA LEU A 131 -8.52 -1.25 -12.31
C LEU A 131 -8.64 -1.95 -10.96
N ALA A 132 -7.49 -2.19 -10.32
CA ALA A 132 -7.44 -2.63 -8.95
C ALA A 132 -8.12 -1.59 -8.03
N GLU A 133 -8.87 -2.05 -7.02
CA GLU A 133 -9.65 -1.19 -6.10
C GLU A 133 -8.83 -0.03 -5.52
N ARG A 134 -7.58 -0.28 -5.16
CA ARG A 134 -6.67 0.76 -4.65
C ARG A 134 -6.32 1.84 -5.67
N CYS A 135 -6.51 1.58 -6.96
CA CYS A 135 -6.15 2.47 -8.06
C CYS A 135 -7.33 3.31 -8.57
N ILE A 136 -8.57 2.88 -8.33
CA ILE A 136 -9.79 3.58 -8.79
C ILE A 136 -9.81 5.02 -8.27
N ASN A 137 -9.59 5.21 -6.97
CA ASN A 137 -9.57 6.51 -6.31
C ASN A 137 -8.15 6.87 -5.83
N CYS A 138 -7.14 6.62 -6.67
CA CYS A 138 -5.75 6.87 -6.33
C CYS A 138 -5.42 8.37 -6.39
N LYS A 139 -4.91 8.91 -5.28
CA LYS A 139 -4.44 10.30 -5.19
C LYS A 139 -3.08 10.54 -5.83
N SER A 140 -2.30 9.46 -6.02
CA SER A 140 -0.88 9.53 -6.34
C SER A 140 -0.66 9.40 -7.84
N LYS A 141 -0.90 10.47 -8.59
CA LYS A 141 -0.60 10.54 -10.03
C LYS A 141 0.70 11.27 -10.34
N LYS A 142 1.27 11.97 -9.33
CA LYS A 142 2.55 12.67 -9.43
C LYS A 142 3.55 12.13 -8.41
N HIS A 143 4.81 12.08 -8.83
CA HIS A 143 5.91 11.72 -7.96
C HIS A 143 6.24 12.85 -7.00
N VAL A 144 6.57 12.50 -5.75
CA VAL A 144 7.05 13.46 -4.73
C VAL A 144 8.57 13.32 -4.48
N ALA A 145 9.20 12.29 -5.06
CA ALA A 145 10.64 12.08 -4.98
C ALA A 145 11.12 11.24 -6.18
N TYR A 146 12.16 11.71 -6.84
CA TYR A 146 12.89 10.98 -7.89
C TYR A 146 14.20 11.69 -8.19
N ASP A 147 15.13 11.05 -8.86
CA ASP A 147 16.32 11.62 -9.46
C ASP A 147 16.11 11.84 -10.96
N GLU A 148 15.38 10.92 -11.61
CA GLU A 148 15.05 10.97 -13.03
C GLU A 148 13.61 10.51 -13.24
N LEU A 149 12.92 11.11 -14.22
CA LEU A 149 11.53 10.75 -14.57
C LEU A 149 11.50 10.19 -15.98
N MET A 150 10.92 9.01 -16.15
CA MET A 150 10.71 8.37 -17.46
C MET A 150 9.30 8.66 -17.96
N GLY A 151 9.18 9.66 -18.86
CA GLY A 151 7.92 10.04 -19.47
C GLY A 151 7.22 11.22 -18.77
N GLU A 152 5.94 11.42 -19.05
CA GLU A 152 5.14 12.53 -18.54
C GLU A 152 4.29 12.06 -17.35
N GLU A 153 4.16 12.90 -16.35
CA GLU A 153 3.30 12.61 -15.19
C GLU A 153 1.83 12.73 -15.54
N GLY A 154 1.02 11.88 -14.92
CA GLY A 154 -0.43 11.97 -15.03
C GLY A 154 -1.01 13.23 -14.34
N GLU A 155 -2.26 13.54 -14.64
CA GLU A 155 -2.98 14.61 -13.97
C GLU A 155 -3.52 14.15 -12.62
N VAL A 156 -3.45 15.02 -11.61
CA VAL A 156 -4.13 14.78 -10.33
C VAL A 156 -5.62 15.03 -10.50
N ILE A 157 -6.38 13.97 -10.57
CA ILE A 157 -7.84 14.04 -10.60
C ILE A 157 -8.33 14.18 -9.16
N ALA A 158 -9.24 15.12 -8.92
CA ALA A 158 -9.95 15.21 -7.63
C ALA A 158 -10.64 13.87 -7.36
N SER A 159 -10.13 13.11 -6.42
CA SER A 159 -10.55 11.74 -6.20
C SER A 159 -11.63 11.66 -5.14
N ALA A 160 -12.58 10.76 -5.35
CA ALA A 160 -13.53 10.28 -4.35
C ALA A 160 -12.85 9.39 -3.29
N ARG A 161 -11.61 9.75 -2.91
CA ARG A 161 -10.70 8.96 -2.07
C ARG A 161 -11.34 8.43 -0.80
N PHE A 162 -12.21 9.21 -0.19
CA PHE A 162 -12.82 8.88 1.10
C PHE A 162 -14.25 8.40 1.01
N ASP A 163 -14.84 8.27 -0.18
CA ASP A 163 -16.25 7.93 -0.35
C ASP A 163 -16.60 6.55 0.22
N GLU A 164 -15.75 5.55 -0.02
CA GLU A 164 -15.96 4.21 0.55
C GLU A 164 -15.88 4.22 2.09
N VAL A 165 -14.96 5.01 2.65
CA VAL A 165 -14.86 5.19 4.10
C VAL A 165 -16.10 5.90 4.63
N ALA A 166 -16.56 6.95 3.96
CA ALA A 166 -17.77 7.68 4.33
C ALA A 166 -19.01 6.80 4.26
N ALA A 167 -19.11 5.91 3.26
CA ALA A 167 -20.18 4.93 3.18
C ALA A 167 -20.19 3.96 4.37
N ILE A 168 -19.02 3.49 4.81
CA ILE A 168 -18.89 2.64 6.01
C ILE A 168 -19.23 3.44 7.28
N GLU A 169 -18.84 4.71 7.36
CA GLU A 169 -19.17 5.59 8.50
C GLU A 169 -20.68 5.86 8.62
N ALA A 170 -21.37 5.93 7.49
CA ALA A 170 -22.83 6.13 7.45
C ALA A 170 -23.65 4.92 7.96
N MET A 171 -23.03 3.74 8.04
CA MET A 171 -23.63 2.56 8.63
C MET A 171 -23.87 2.77 10.14
N THR A 172 -24.92 2.14 10.68
CA THR A 172 -25.09 2.04 12.13
C THR A 172 -23.90 1.31 12.76
N PRO A 173 -23.64 1.49 14.08
CA PRO A 173 -22.55 0.77 14.75
C PRO A 173 -22.62 -0.76 14.58
N ASP A 174 -23.83 -1.34 14.62
CA ASP A 174 -24.03 -2.78 14.48
C ASP A 174 -23.77 -3.25 13.04
N GLU A 175 -24.24 -2.51 12.02
CA GLU A 175 -23.97 -2.81 10.61
C GLU A 175 -22.49 -2.72 10.30
N ARG A 176 -21.81 -1.67 10.78
CA ARG A 176 -20.38 -1.49 10.60
C ARG A 176 -19.57 -2.57 11.30
N PHE A 177 -19.97 -2.98 12.50
CA PHE A 177 -19.38 -4.11 13.21
C PHE A 177 -19.55 -5.40 12.42
N ALA A 178 -20.76 -5.68 11.93
CA ALA A 178 -21.07 -6.85 11.12
C ALA A 178 -20.27 -6.88 9.81
N PHE A 179 -20.15 -5.72 9.13
CA PHE A 179 -19.33 -5.58 7.94
C PHE A 179 -17.88 -6.01 8.19
N TRP A 180 -17.22 -5.41 9.18
CA TRP A 180 -15.83 -5.76 9.50
C TRP A 180 -15.68 -7.18 10.03
N GLN A 181 -16.67 -7.69 10.77
CA GLN A 181 -16.66 -9.08 11.21
C GLN A 181 -16.68 -10.04 10.02
N ASN A 182 -17.53 -9.78 9.03
CA ASN A 182 -17.62 -10.59 7.82
C ASN A 182 -16.32 -10.51 7.02
N GLU A 183 -15.81 -9.31 6.76
CA GLU A 183 -14.58 -9.11 6.01
C GLU A 183 -13.37 -9.80 6.67
N LEU A 184 -13.16 -9.55 7.96
CA LEU A 184 -11.99 -10.04 8.68
C LEU A 184 -12.06 -11.53 9.00
N SER A 185 -13.26 -12.14 9.02
CA SER A 185 -13.41 -13.59 9.23
C SER A 185 -12.76 -14.45 8.14
N ARG A 186 -12.54 -13.88 6.95
CA ARG A 186 -11.85 -14.55 5.84
C ARG A 186 -10.33 -14.61 6.03
N CYS A 187 -9.78 -13.91 7.03
CA CYS A 187 -8.35 -13.82 7.24
C CYS A 187 -7.73 -15.17 7.62
N ILE A 188 -6.73 -15.61 6.86
CA ILE A 188 -5.97 -16.84 7.12
C ILE A 188 -4.65 -16.60 7.86
N ARG A 189 -4.42 -15.39 8.38
CA ARG A 189 -3.21 -14.99 9.14
C ARG A 189 -1.89 -15.26 8.40
N CYS A 190 -1.87 -15.11 7.07
CA CYS A 190 -0.67 -15.28 6.24
C CYS A 190 0.39 -14.17 6.43
N ASN A 191 0.03 -13.05 7.08
CA ASN A 191 0.86 -11.86 7.29
C ASN A 191 1.29 -11.11 6.02
N ALA A 192 0.89 -11.47 4.81
CA ALA A 192 1.27 -10.81 3.57
C ALA A 192 1.02 -9.30 3.62
N CYS A 193 -0.11 -8.86 4.18
CA CYS A 193 -0.46 -7.44 4.35
C CYS A 193 0.50 -6.66 5.25
N ARG A 194 1.10 -7.34 6.25
CA ARG A 194 2.14 -6.77 7.11
C ARG A 194 3.48 -6.71 6.38
N ASP A 195 3.84 -7.80 5.74
CA ASP A 195 5.16 -7.97 5.14
C ASP A 195 5.35 -7.10 3.89
N ALA A 196 4.28 -6.84 3.14
CA ALA A 196 4.31 -5.92 1.99
C ALA A 196 4.20 -4.42 2.38
N CYS A 197 3.75 -4.10 3.60
CA CYS A 197 3.49 -2.71 3.98
C CYS A 197 4.78 -1.92 4.21
N PRO A 198 4.99 -0.79 3.50
CA PRO A 198 6.17 0.07 3.72
C PRO A 198 6.27 0.63 5.14
N ALA A 199 5.14 0.90 5.80
CA ALA A 199 5.12 1.41 7.17
C ALA A 199 5.36 0.32 8.23
N CYS A 200 5.38 -0.97 7.89
CA CYS A 200 5.70 -2.07 8.81
C CYS A 200 7.20 -2.40 8.74
N THR A 201 8.01 -1.61 9.44
CA THR A 201 9.49 -1.69 9.41
C THR A 201 10.11 -2.08 10.75
N CYS A 202 9.34 -2.57 11.70
CA CYS A 202 9.86 -3.05 12.98
C CYS A 202 10.81 -4.23 12.77
N GLU A 203 11.96 -4.23 13.46
CA GLU A 203 12.89 -5.37 13.46
C GLU A 203 12.23 -6.63 14.00
N LYS A 204 11.43 -6.46 15.06
CA LYS A 204 10.60 -7.51 15.64
C LYS A 204 9.19 -6.97 15.86
N CYS A 205 8.24 -7.58 15.19
CA CYS A 205 6.84 -7.22 15.32
C CYS A 205 6.32 -7.59 16.72
N VAL A 206 5.44 -6.76 17.27
CA VAL A 206 4.75 -7.04 18.55
C VAL A 206 4.02 -8.39 18.53
N PHE A 207 3.46 -8.75 17.38
CA PHE A 207 2.79 -10.04 17.18
C PHE A 207 3.74 -11.24 17.05
N ASP A 208 5.03 -11.02 16.84
CA ASP A 208 6.06 -12.06 16.75
C ASP A 208 6.94 -12.10 18.02
N ASN A 209 6.63 -11.28 19.01
CA ASN A 209 7.40 -11.19 20.26
C ASN A 209 6.65 -11.83 21.42
N PRO A 210 7.03 -13.04 21.89
CA PRO A 210 6.36 -13.71 22.99
C PRO A 210 6.35 -12.90 24.30
N ALA A 211 7.34 -12.01 24.49
CA ALA A 211 7.42 -11.17 25.68
C ALA A 211 6.45 -9.98 25.67
N SER A 212 5.80 -9.69 24.55
CA SER A 212 4.84 -8.58 24.44
C SER A 212 3.50 -8.85 25.13
N GLY A 213 3.17 -10.11 25.39
CA GLY A 213 1.85 -10.52 25.87
C GLY A 213 0.74 -10.44 24.80
N VAL A 214 1.06 -10.06 23.58
CA VAL A 214 0.13 -10.07 22.44
C VAL A 214 0.25 -11.40 21.72
N GLU A 215 -0.88 -12.03 21.38
CA GLU A 215 -0.90 -13.32 20.70
C GLU A 215 -0.27 -13.20 19.30
N ASN A 216 0.77 -13.96 19.05
CA ASN A 216 1.54 -13.92 17.80
C ASN A 216 1.12 -14.96 16.76
N LYS A 217 0.46 -16.02 17.20
CA LYS A 217 -0.15 -17.05 16.34
C LYS A 217 -1.56 -17.33 16.81
N ALA A 218 -2.36 -16.28 16.77
CA ALA A 218 -3.74 -16.35 17.17
C ALA A 218 -4.44 -17.52 16.47
N PRO A 219 -5.24 -18.32 17.18
CA PRO A 219 -6.19 -19.21 16.54
C PRO A 219 -7.09 -18.36 15.64
N ALA A 220 -7.47 -18.93 14.49
CA ALA A 220 -8.38 -18.27 13.57
C ALA A 220 -9.77 -18.13 14.20
N ASN A 221 -9.93 -17.14 15.08
CA ASN A 221 -11.20 -16.77 15.66
C ASN A 221 -11.47 -15.28 15.46
N SER A 222 -12.75 -14.93 15.45
CA SER A 222 -13.21 -13.61 15.05
C SER A 222 -12.70 -12.46 15.94
N PHE A 223 -12.36 -12.73 17.18
CA PHE A 223 -11.83 -11.72 18.08
C PHE A 223 -10.37 -11.38 17.75
N GLU A 224 -9.53 -12.39 17.63
CA GLU A 224 -8.11 -12.20 17.41
C GLU A 224 -7.76 -11.69 16.02
N GLU A 225 -8.54 -12.10 15.01
CA GLU A 225 -8.42 -11.56 13.65
C GLU A 225 -8.71 -10.07 13.63
N LYS A 226 -9.78 -9.62 14.30
CA LYS A 226 -10.10 -8.20 14.46
C LYS A 226 -9.00 -7.46 15.21
N MET A 227 -8.55 -8.00 16.34
CA MET A 227 -7.49 -7.38 17.14
C MET A 227 -6.20 -7.22 16.34
N PHE A 228 -5.79 -8.23 15.57
CA PHE A 228 -4.62 -8.12 14.70
C PHE A 228 -4.74 -6.96 13.71
N HIS A 229 -5.84 -6.88 12.98
CA HIS A 229 -6.01 -5.85 11.94
C HIS A 229 -6.21 -4.46 12.52
N ILE A 230 -6.95 -4.34 13.62
CA ILE A 230 -7.17 -3.06 14.31
C ILE A 230 -5.86 -2.54 14.89
N ILE A 231 -5.11 -3.36 15.65
CA ILE A 231 -3.81 -2.96 16.22
C ILE A 231 -2.84 -2.58 15.10
N ARG A 232 -2.82 -3.35 14.00
CA ARG A 232 -1.97 -3.03 12.85
C ARG A 232 -2.35 -1.69 12.23
N ALA A 233 -3.64 -1.38 12.10
CA ALA A 233 -4.10 -0.10 11.57
C ALA A 233 -3.68 1.07 12.48
N PHE A 234 -3.77 0.92 13.81
CA PHE A 234 -3.25 1.90 14.77
C PHE A 234 -1.74 2.11 14.65
N HIS A 235 -0.97 1.03 14.49
CA HIS A 235 0.50 1.13 14.35
C HIS A 235 0.95 1.89 13.12
N VAL A 236 0.15 1.90 12.05
CA VAL A 236 0.47 2.65 10.82
C VAL A 236 -0.31 3.97 10.70
N ALA A 237 -1.12 4.32 11.69
CA ALA A 237 -1.83 5.59 11.72
C ALA A 237 -0.82 6.76 11.67
N GLY A 238 -1.06 7.75 10.80
CA GLY A 238 -0.13 8.86 10.55
C GLY A 238 1.10 8.53 9.71
N ARG A 239 1.37 7.24 9.47
CA ARG A 239 2.51 6.76 8.67
C ARG A 239 2.05 6.08 7.37
N CYS A 240 0.78 5.75 7.28
CA CYS A 240 0.18 5.14 6.11
C CYS A 240 0.14 6.12 4.94
N THR A 241 0.80 5.76 3.84
CA THR A 241 0.85 6.56 2.61
C THR A 241 -0.29 6.28 1.64
N ASP A 242 -1.25 5.44 2.03
CA ASP A 242 -2.41 5.05 1.20
C ASP A 242 -2.04 4.33 -0.11
N CYS A 243 -0.98 3.55 -0.10
CA CYS A 243 -0.55 2.81 -1.29
C CYS A 243 -1.41 1.57 -1.61
N GLY A 244 -2.24 1.11 -0.68
CA GLY A 244 -3.15 -0.03 -0.86
C GLY A 244 -2.49 -1.41 -0.98
N GLU A 245 -1.18 -1.54 -0.76
CA GLU A 245 -0.47 -2.82 -0.84
C GLU A 245 -1.07 -3.91 0.06
N CYS A 246 -1.55 -3.53 1.24
CA CYS A 246 -2.15 -4.47 2.18
C CYS A 246 -3.38 -5.20 1.62
N SER A 247 -4.18 -4.54 0.79
CA SER A 247 -5.32 -5.18 0.12
C SER A 247 -4.88 -5.95 -1.12
N ARG A 248 -3.95 -5.39 -1.93
CA ARG A 248 -3.45 -6.06 -3.13
C ARG A 248 -2.88 -7.45 -2.86
N VAL A 249 -2.10 -7.58 -1.78
CA VAL A 249 -1.44 -8.86 -1.44
C VAL A 249 -2.32 -9.81 -0.63
N CYS A 250 -3.54 -9.40 -0.30
CA CYS A 250 -4.43 -10.23 0.50
C CYS A 250 -5.05 -11.35 -0.35
N PRO A 251 -4.71 -12.63 -0.12
CA PRO A 251 -5.27 -13.73 -0.91
C PRO A 251 -6.76 -13.96 -0.65
N GLN A 252 -7.31 -13.29 0.36
CA GLN A 252 -8.73 -13.32 0.71
C GLN A 252 -9.49 -12.06 0.28
N ASN A 253 -8.86 -11.18 -0.49
CA ASN A 253 -9.44 -9.94 -1.00
C ASN A 253 -10.11 -9.07 0.09
N ILE A 254 -9.51 -9.02 1.29
CA ILE A 254 -10.00 -8.17 2.38
C ILE A 254 -9.61 -6.71 2.11
N PRO A 255 -10.54 -5.75 2.15
CA PRO A 255 -10.28 -4.35 1.84
C PRO A 255 -9.56 -3.62 3.00
N LEU A 256 -8.38 -4.13 3.40
CA LEU A 256 -7.61 -3.64 4.56
C LEU A 256 -7.17 -2.18 4.43
N HIS A 257 -7.06 -1.67 3.20
CA HIS A 257 -6.73 -0.27 2.96
C HIS A 257 -7.79 0.67 3.53
N LEU A 258 -9.06 0.26 3.59
CA LEU A 258 -10.15 1.08 4.14
C LEU A 258 -9.99 1.33 5.65
N LEU A 259 -9.50 0.33 6.41
CA LEU A 259 -9.15 0.53 7.83
C LEU A 259 -8.09 1.63 8.00
N ASN A 260 -7.04 1.60 7.18
CA ASN A 260 -5.97 2.59 7.25
C ASN A 260 -6.45 3.95 6.72
N ARG A 261 -7.24 3.95 5.66
CA ARG A 261 -7.77 5.17 5.03
C ARG A 261 -8.72 5.93 5.97
N LYS A 262 -9.42 5.22 6.85
CA LYS A 262 -10.21 5.85 7.91
C LYS A 262 -9.35 6.75 8.80
N PHE A 263 -8.17 6.28 9.25
CA PHE A 263 -7.25 7.11 10.02
C PHE A 263 -6.73 8.32 9.23
N ILE A 264 -6.48 8.15 7.93
CA ILE A 264 -6.04 9.26 7.07
C ILE A 264 -7.15 10.30 6.97
N LYS A 265 -8.41 9.88 6.78
CA LYS A 265 -9.57 10.77 6.74
C LYS A 265 -9.70 11.55 8.04
N ASP A 266 -9.66 10.88 9.19
CA ASP A 266 -9.77 11.50 10.51
C ASP A 266 -8.67 12.54 10.75
N MET A 267 -7.43 12.23 10.35
CA MET A 267 -6.34 13.20 10.46
C MET A 267 -6.59 14.45 9.66
N ASN A 268 -7.08 14.31 8.42
CA ASN A 268 -7.41 15.46 7.59
C ASN A 268 -8.59 16.27 8.16
N GLU A 269 -9.57 15.62 8.77
CA GLU A 269 -10.74 16.29 9.39
C GLU A 269 -10.38 17.00 10.69
N PHE A 270 -9.58 16.36 11.56
CA PHE A 270 -9.33 16.89 12.90
C PHE A 270 -8.11 17.81 13.01
N TYR A 271 -7.12 17.61 12.13
CA TYR A 271 -5.83 18.31 12.22
C TYR A 271 -5.47 19.12 10.97
N GLY A 272 -6.33 19.14 9.95
CA GLY A 272 -6.08 19.78 8.68
C GLY A 272 -5.38 18.85 7.67
N GLU A 273 -5.10 19.37 6.49
CA GLU A 273 -4.54 18.60 5.39
C GLU A 273 -3.20 17.96 5.77
N TYR A 274 -3.16 16.65 5.72
CA TYR A 274 -1.98 15.86 6.00
C TYR A 274 -1.89 14.63 5.10
N GLN A 275 -0.70 14.39 4.55
CA GLN A 275 -0.38 13.21 3.79
C GLN A 275 1.00 12.68 4.16
N ALA A 276 1.05 11.49 4.74
CA ALA A 276 2.30 10.81 5.06
C ALA A 276 3.19 10.68 3.80
N GLY A 277 4.45 11.08 3.93
CA GLY A 277 5.43 11.00 2.86
C GLY A 277 5.30 12.05 1.75
N ALA A 278 4.42 13.06 1.87
CA ALA A 278 4.39 14.16 0.91
C ALA A 278 5.72 14.93 0.92
N GLU A 279 6.26 15.17 2.11
CA GLU A 279 7.55 15.81 2.33
C GLU A 279 8.36 15.04 3.37
N VAL A 280 9.68 14.96 3.15
CA VAL A 280 10.60 14.33 4.11
C VAL A 280 10.69 15.17 5.38
N GLY A 281 10.62 14.53 6.55
CA GLY A 281 10.72 15.17 7.86
C GLY A 281 9.40 15.66 8.43
N THR A 282 8.31 15.64 7.67
CA THR A 282 6.98 16.00 8.19
C THR A 282 6.51 14.94 9.19
N ARG A 283 6.21 15.36 10.41
CA ARG A 283 5.70 14.50 11.48
C ARG A 283 4.18 14.42 11.42
N ALA A 284 3.67 13.22 11.62
CA ALA A 284 2.22 13.02 11.67
C ALA A 284 1.59 13.76 12.86
N PRO A 285 0.36 14.29 12.73
CA PRO A 285 -0.33 14.97 13.82
C PRO A 285 -0.42 14.14 15.10
N LEU A 286 -0.64 12.83 15.00
CA LEU A 286 -0.77 11.92 16.16
C LEU A 286 0.56 11.63 16.89
N VAL A 287 1.71 11.98 16.33
CA VAL A 287 3.03 11.82 16.95
C VAL A 287 3.72 13.18 17.18
N ASN A 288 2.99 14.26 16.95
CA ASN A 288 3.42 15.62 17.19
C ASN A 288 2.83 16.11 18.51
N TYR A 289 3.63 16.73 19.32
CA TYR A 289 3.18 17.38 20.55
C TYR A 289 3.88 18.73 20.71
N THR A 290 3.26 19.61 21.45
CA THR A 290 3.82 20.91 21.85
C THR A 290 3.93 20.97 23.37
N THR A 291 4.74 21.89 23.87
CA THR A 291 4.85 22.12 25.33
C THR A 291 3.57 22.65 25.97
N GLY A 292 2.59 23.04 25.16
CA GLY A 292 1.27 23.46 25.62
C GLY A 292 0.23 22.36 25.66
N ASP A 293 0.57 21.15 25.20
CA ASP A 293 -0.35 20.00 25.23
C ASP A 293 -0.51 19.53 26.68
N ILE A 294 -1.72 19.11 27.01
CA ILE A 294 -2.04 18.62 28.36
C ILE A 294 -1.44 17.23 28.53
N GLU A 295 -0.62 17.05 29.55
CA GLU A 295 -0.09 15.75 29.92
C GLU A 295 -1.24 14.80 30.38
N PRO A 296 -1.18 13.50 30.05
CA PRO A 296 -2.23 12.54 30.44
C PRO A 296 -2.52 12.50 31.94
N GLY A 297 -1.49 12.68 32.80
CA GLY A 297 -1.66 12.75 34.25
C GLY A 297 -2.53 13.92 34.70
N GLU A 298 -2.34 15.10 34.08
CA GLU A 298 -3.13 16.29 34.41
C GLU A 298 -4.60 16.12 34.01
N VAL A 299 -4.90 15.34 33.00
CA VAL A 299 -6.28 15.05 32.56
C VAL A 299 -7.00 14.18 33.62
N PHE A 300 -6.30 13.25 34.23
CA PHE A 300 -6.87 12.43 35.34
C PHE A 300 -7.09 13.25 36.59
N ASP A 301 -6.13 14.07 36.98
CA ASP A 301 -6.20 14.92 38.17
C ASP A 301 -7.36 15.94 38.09
N ARG A 302 -7.68 16.44 36.91
CA ARG A 302 -8.83 17.35 36.68
C ARG A 302 -10.20 16.68 36.82
N ARG A 303 -10.31 15.38 36.59
CA ARG A 303 -11.58 14.64 36.78
C ARG A 303 -11.95 14.47 38.24
N ASP A 304 -10.96 14.47 39.11
CA ASP A 304 -11.16 14.31 40.57
C ASP A 304 -11.46 15.63 41.26
N THR A 305 -11.29 16.77 40.58
CA THR A 305 -11.56 18.12 41.15
C THR A 305 -12.92 18.68 40.79
N ASP A 306 -13.63 18.08 39.81
CA ASP A 306 -14.98 18.50 39.37
C ASP A 306 -16.10 17.56 39.84
N ALA A 307 -15.84 16.65 40.81
CA ALA A 307 -16.80 15.68 41.35
C ALA A 307 -17.37 16.12 42.70
#